data_772a73f1ef3482fa3a21eededf044b52
#
_entry.id   772a73f1ef3482fa3a21eededf044b52
#
_cell.length_a   1.000
_cell.length_b   1.000
_cell.length_c   1.000
_cell.angle_alpha   90.00
_cell.angle_beta   90.00
_cell.angle_gamma   90.00
#
_symmetry.space_group_name_H-M   'P 1'
#
loop_
_entity.id
_entity.type
_entity.pdbx_description
1 polymer ?
#
loop_
_entity_poly.entity_id
_entity_poly.type
_entity_poly.pdbx_seq_one_letter_code
_entity_poly.pdbx_strand_id
1 'polypeptide(L)'
;MDIYLVDGTYELFRHYYALPSARDADGREVAAVRGVLASLLGMIKEGATHIAVATDHVIESFRNELWPGYKTAQGVEPDLLVQFPLLEETLAAAGIVVWPMVEFEADDALAAAAVAAARDARVERVIICTPDKDLAQCVSGTRIVQLNRRTRVTLDEAGVIQKFGVSPASIPDYLALVGDAADGYPGLAGWGAKSSATVLAKFVHLESIPADCREWRVNAANASALAATLSRERDRALLFRTLATLRSDIALFDDVDELRWNGPTAAFDELAARLDAARSETRQPTSRRSQSAPIVGAALVRDAPRRRTEPQSGRRRPQPRLPNPSAGTRARGHLLTSQLSPSLFSPSVPAPWFTWAA
;
A
#
# COMPACT_ATOMS: atom_id res chain seq x y z
N MET A 1 -27.41 -0.51 -0.81
CA MET A 1 -26.64 0.73 -0.59
C MET A 1 -25.16 0.44 -0.63
N ASP A 2 -24.34 1.43 -1.02
CA ASP A 2 -22.89 1.33 -0.99
C ASP A 2 -22.35 1.98 0.29
N ILE A 3 -21.37 1.34 0.95
CA ILE A 3 -20.66 1.86 2.13
C ILE A 3 -19.25 2.22 1.71
N TYR A 4 -18.83 3.46 1.98
CA TYR A 4 -17.48 3.95 1.67
C TYR A 4 -16.65 4.03 2.95
N LEU A 5 -15.57 3.25 3.01
CA LEU A 5 -14.63 3.20 4.12
C LEU A 5 -13.32 3.82 3.65
N VAL A 6 -12.96 4.96 4.19
CA VAL A 6 -11.83 5.76 3.68
C VAL A 6 -10.65 5.69 4.63
N ASP A 7 -9.50 5.40 4.08
CA ASP A 7 -8.22 5.50 4.75
C ASP A 7 -7.83 6.99 4.88
N GLY A 8 -8.09 7.52 6.07
CA GLY A 8 -7.82 8.92 6.40
C GLY A 8 -6.34 9.23 6.53
N THR A 9 -5.56 8.28 7.02
CA THR A 9 -4.09 8.39 7.10
C THR A 9 -3.50 8.54 5.72
N TYR A 10 -3.80 7.62 4.80
CA TYR A 10 -3.36 7.72 3.41
C TYR A 10 -3.79 9.03 2.76
N GLU A 11 -5.07 9.41 2.91
CA GLU A 11 -5.57 10.66 2.32
C GLU A 11 -4.86 11.88 2.88
N LEU A 12 -4.58 11.93 4.18
CA LEU A 12 -3.84 13.03 4.81
C LEU A 12 -2.42 13.13 4.28
N PHE A 13 -1.68 12.02 4.26
CA PHE A 13 -0.34 11.96 3.69
C PHE A 13 -0.33 12.39 2.23
N ARG A 14 -1.23 11.84 1.43
CA ARG A 14 -1.34 12.15 0.00
C ARG A 14 -1.54 13.65 -0.25
N HIS A 15 -2.42 14.29 0.50
CA HIS A 15 -2.69 15.71 0.34
C HIS A 15 -1.54 16.57 0.87
N TYR A 16 -0.92 16.17 1.96
CA TYR A 16 0.22 16.88 2.53
C TYR A 16 1.38 17.02 1.55
N TYR A 17 1.73 15.94 0.86
CA TYR A 17 2.82 15.98 -0.11
C TYR A 17 2.42 16.53 -1.49
N ALA A 18 1.13 16.59 -1.80
CA ALA A 18 0.65 17.07 -3.09
C ALA A 18 0.30 18.55 -3.12
N LEU A 19 -0.15 19.11 -2.00
CA LEU A 19 -0.66 20.50 -1.95
C LEU A 19 0.43 21.48 -1.49
N PRO A 20 0.36 22.74 -1.94
CA PRO A 20 1.13 23.82 -1.33
C PRO A 20 0.76 23.98 0.14
N SER A 21 1.73 24.37 0.98
CA SER A 21 1.49 24.69 2.38
C SER A 21 0.46 25.82 2.51
N ALA A 22 -0.43 25.69 3.49
CA ALA A 22 -1.35 26.74 3.87
C ALA A 22 -1.50 26.73 5.40
N ARG A 23 -1.29 27.90 6.02
CA ARG A 23 -1.33 28.03 7.47
C ARG A 23 -2.53 28.85 7.91
N ASP A 24 -3.18 28.39 8.99
CA ASP A 24 -4.26 29.13 9.63
C ASP A 24 -3.73 30.38 10.40
N ALA A 25 -4.63 31.10 11.05
CA ALA A 25 -4.28 32.32 11.80
C ALA A 25 -3.32 32.05 12.97
N ASP A 26 -3.31 30.82 13.49
CA ASP A 26 -2.42 30.37 14.58
C ASP A 26 -1.07 29.83 14.05
N GLY A 27 -0.85 29.87 12.73
CA GLY A 27 0.35 29.39 12.08
C GLY A 27 0.41 27.86 11.90
N ARG A 28 -0.69 27.12 12.15
CA ARG A 28 -0.73 25.67 11.97
C ARG A 28 -0.90 25.31 10.50
N GLU A 29 -0.18 24.31 10.04
CA GLU A 29 -0.34 23.75 8.69
C GLU A 29 -1.70 23.05 8.56
N VAL A 30 -2.50 23.44 7.54
CA VAL A 30 -3.90 22.95 7.37
C VAL A 30 -4.22 22.55 5.93
N ALA A 31 -3.26 22.64 5.00
CA ALA A 31 -3.52 22.38 3.58
C ALA A 31 -4.03 20.95 3.33
N ALA A 32 -3.43 19.97 4.00
CA ALA A 32 -3.83 18.58 3.83
C ALA A 32 -5.25 18.33 4.37
N VAL A 33 -5.58 18.84 5.55
CA VAL A 33 -6.92 18.75 6.13
C VAL A 33 -7.97 19.34 5.19
N ARG A 34 -7.74 20.55 4.64
CA ARG A 34 -8.62 21.16 3.65
C ARG A 34 -8.79 20.30 2.41
N GLY A 35 -7.71 19.71 1.92
CA GLY A 35 -7.70 18.83 0.75
C GLY A 35 -8.51 17.56 0.98
N VAL A 36 -8.33 16.91 2.13
CA VAL A 36 -9.11 15.71 2.50
C VAL A 36 -10.59 16.06 2.65
N LEU A 37 -10.93 17.10 3.41
CA LEU A 37 -12.30 17.56 3.59
C LEU A 37 -12.99 17.81 2.24
N ALA A 38 -12.37 18.62 1.37
CA ALA A 38 -12.92 18.92 0.05
C ALA A 38 -13.12 17.66 -0.80
N SER A 39 -12.19 16.71 -0.71
CA SER A 39 -12.25 15.44 -1.42
C SER A 39 -13.40 14.55 -0.95
N LEU A 40 -13.67 14.49 0.36
CA LEU A 40 -14.75 13.69 0.94
C LEU A 40 -16.12 14.33 0.72
N LEU A 41 -16.23 15.66 0.85
CA LEU A 41 -17.45 16.37 0.48
C LEU A 41 -17.77 16.22 -1.01
N GLY A 42 -16.74 16.08 -1.85
CA GLY A 42 -16.90 15.71 -3.26
C GLY A 42 -17.56 14.35 -3.43
N MET A 43 -17.15 13.32 -2.68
CA MET A 43 -17.79 11.99 -2.73
C MET A 43 -19.26 12.05 -2.30
N ILE A 44 -19.57 12.80 -1.25
CA ILE A 44 -20.96 12.98 -0.79
C ILE A 44 -21.79 13.67 -1.88
N LYS A 45 -21.26 14.70 -2.50
CA LYS A 45 -21.91 15.39 -3.62
C LYS A 45 -22.14 14.48 -4.83
N GLU A 46 -21.24 13.53 -5.06
CA GLU A 46 -21.33 12.51 -6.11
C GLU A 46 -22.28 11.35 -5.75
N GLY A 47 -22.87 11.35 -4.54
CA GLY A 47 -23.92 10.41 -4.14
C GLY A 47 -23.50 9.39 -3.06
N ALA A 48 -22.31 9.50 -2.46
CA ALA A 48 -21.96 8.67 -1.31
C ALA A 48 -22.85 9.06 -0.12
N THR A 49 -23.66 8.13 0.35
CA THR A 49 -24.60 8.36 1.47
C THR A 49 -24.11 7.79 2.79
N HIS A 50 -23.29 6.74 2.76
CA HIS A 50 -22.73 6.08 3.95
C HIS A 50 -21.21 6.12 3.83
N ILE A 51 -20.56 6.82 4.75
CA ILE A 51 -19.12 7.08 4.69
C ILE A 51 -18.54 7.13 6.09
N ALA A 52 -17.42 6.44 6.28
CA ALA A 52 -16.61 6.53 7.49
C ALA A 52 -15.13 6.63 7.12
N VAL A 53 -14.35 7.22 8.02
CA VAL A 53 -12.93 7.46 7.86
C VAL A 53 -12.19 6.88 9.05
N ALA A 54 -11.17 6.09 8.83
CA ALA A 54 -10.25 5.65 9.87
C ALA A 54 -8.93 6.41 9.78
N THR A 55 -8.34 6.75 10.92
CA THR A 55 -7.05 7.43 11.01
C THR A 55 -6.14 6.74 12.04
N ASP A 56 -4.84 6.73 11.78
CA ASP A 56 -3.84 6.38 12.80
C ASP A 56 -3.63 7.62 13.69
N HIS A 57 -4.52 7.81 14.68
CA HIS A 57 -4.38 8.89 15.66
C HIS A 57 -3.02 8.79 16.38
N VAL A 58 -2.61 7.56 16.67
CA VAL A 58 -1.26 7.17 17.07
C VAL A 58 -0.73 6.23 15.99
N ILE A 59 0.46 6.51 15.46
CA ILE A 59 1.05 5.72 14.36
C ILE A 59 1.53 4.35 14.85
N GLU A 60 2.06 4.29 16.06
CA GLU A 60 2.45 3.05 16.72
C GLU A 60 1.20 2.25 17.10
N SER A 61 1.28 0.92 16.96
CA SER A 61 0.18 0.01 17.27
C SER A 61 0.69 -1.19 18.08
N PHE A 62 -0.20 -2.11 18.47
CA PHE A 62 0.18 -3.37 19.12
C PHE A 62 1.25 -4.15 18.35
N ARG A 63 1.41 -3.93 17.04
CA ARG A 63 2.42 -4.60 16.21
C ARG A 63 3.86 -4.21 16.58
N ASN A 64 4.05 -3.02 17.16
CA ASN A 64 5.36 -2.58 17.65
C ASN A 64 5.87 -3.42 18.81
N GLU A 65 4.96 -4.01 19.61
CA GLU A 65 5.34 -4.97 20.68
C GLU A 65 5.79 -6.32 20.10
N LEU A 66 5.25 -6.71 18.95
CA LEU A 66 5.57 -7.97 18.28
C LEU A 66 6.86 -7.91 17.47
N TRP A 67 7.15 -6.76 16.87
CA TRP A 67 8.30 -6.57 16.00
C TRP A 67 8.92 -5.18 16.20
N PRO A 68 10.14 -5.10 16.78
CA PRO A 68 10.81 -3.82 17.08
C PRO A 68 11.12 -2.96 15.85
N GLY A 69 11.13 -3.57 14.65
CA GLY A 69 11.35 -2.88 13.38
C GLY A 69 10.07 -2.38 12.73
N TYR A 70 8.89 -2.55 13.37
CA TYR A 70 7.63 -2.10 12.80
C TYR A 70 7.57 -0.57 12.71
N LYS A 71 6.76 -0.06 11.78
CA LYS A 71 6.63 1.37 11.50
C LYS A 71 6.37 2.19 12.77
N THR A 72 6.91 3.38 12.83
CA THR A 72 6.72 4.34 13.92
C THR A 72 6.54 5.75 13.37
N ALA A 73 6.17 6.71 14.21
CA ALA A 73 6.12 8.12 13.86
C ALA A 73 7.50 8.74 13.57
N GLN A 74 8.60 7.99 13.78
CA GLN A 74 9.95 8.50 13.57
C GLN A 74 10.19 8.91 12.11
N GLY A 75 10.53 10.16 11.87
CA GLY A 75 10.79 10.71 10.54
C GLY A 75 9.57 11.28 9.84
N VAL A 76 8.40 11.21 10.45
CA VAL A 76 7.20 11.92 9.97
C VAL A 76 7.35 13.41 10.29
N GLU A 77 7.03 14.26 9.32
CA GLU A 77 7.10 15.72 9.47
C GLU A 77 6.17 16.20 10.61
N PRO A 78 6.65 17.01 11.56
CA PRO A 78 5.81 17.49 12.66
C PRO A 78 4.56 18.22 12.18
N ASP A 79 4.65 19.03 11.11
CA ASP A 79 3.52 19.74 10.49
C ASP A 79 2.46 18.75 9.91
N LEU A 80 2.82 17.51 9.65
CA LEU A 80 1.87 16.47 9.24
C LEU A 80 1.21 15.84 10.47
N LEU A 81 2.00 15.49 11.49
CA LEU A 81 1.50 14.85 12.70
C LEU A 81 0.42 15.69 13.41
N VAL A 82 0.63 17.01 13.50
CA VAL A 82 -0.36 17.91 14.13
C VAL A 82 -1.66 18.04 13.35
N GLN A 83 -1.70 17.58 12.09
CA GLN A 83 -2.91 17.61 11.29
C GLN A 83 -3.84 16.40 11.54
N PHE A 84 -3.41 15.32 12.17
CA PHE A 84 -4.28 14.18 12.46
C PHE A 84 -5.46 14.59 13.37
N PRO A 85 -5.24 15.15 14.58
CA PRO A 85 -6.37 15.57 15.43
C PRO A 85 -7.25 16.63 14.75
N LEU A 86 -6.65 17.55 13.99
CA LEU A 86 -7.40 18.57 13.28
C LEU A 86 -8.26 17.98 12.15
N LEU A 87 -7.77 16.95 11.44
CA LEU A 87 -8.53 16.22 10.45
C LEU A 87 -9.74 15.53 11.08
N GLU A 88 -9.52 14.82 12.18
CA GLU A 88 -10.53 14.09 12.92
C GLU A 88 -11.65 15.03 13.41
N GLU A 89 -11.28 16.15 14.05
CA GLU A 89 -12.20 17.21 14.47
C GLU A 89 -12.99 17.77 13.27
N THR A 90 -12.29 18.06 12.16
CA THR A 90 -12.89 18.65 10.95
C THR A 90 -13.90 17.71 10.31
N LEU A 91 -13.58 16.43 10.19
CA LEU A 91 -14.46 15.43 9.58
C LEU A 91 -15.67 15.14 10.47
N ALA A 92 -15.47 15.04 11.77
CA ALA A 92 -16.57 14.89 12.74
C ALA A 92 -17.51 16.11 12.70
N ALA A 93 -16.98 17.32 12.64
CA ALA A 93 -17.79 18.54 12.48
C ALA A 93 -18.55 18.55 11.14
N ALA A 94 -17.95 18.01 10.06
CA ALA A 94 -18.61 17.84 8.78
C ALA A 94 -19.69 16.75 8.77
N GLY A 95 -19.92 16.07 9.91
CA GLY A 95 -20.91 14.99 10.05
C GLY A 95 -20.47 13.66 9.46
N ILE A 96 -19.19 13.47 9.22
CA ILE A 96 -18.61 12.22 8.74
C ILE A 96 -18.16 11.41 9.95
N VAL A 97 -18.47 10.11 9.95
CA VAL A 97 -18.01 9.19 11.00
C VAL A 97 -16.51 9.03 10.93
N VAL A 98 -15.82 9.18 12.08
CA VAL A 98 -14.36 9.07 12.17
C VAL A 98 -13.99 8.09 13.27
N TRP A 99 -13.04 7.22 12.99
CA TRP A 99 -12.44 6.27 13.93
C TRP A 99 -10.95 6.60 14.12
N PRO A 100 -10.61 7.44 15.14
CA PRO A 100 -9.22 7.71 15.52
C PRO A 100 -8.65 6.48 16.24
N MET A 101 -7.72 5.79 15.60
CA MET A 101 -7.16 4.54 16.12
C MET A 101 -5.93 4.82 17.01
N VAL A 102 -5.85 4.13 18.15
CA VAL A 102 -4.78 4.30 19.13
C VAL A 102 -4.03 2.99 19.38
N GLU A 103 -4.75 1.89 19.67
CA GLU A 103 -4.18 0.57 19.92
C GLU A 103 -4.00 -0.21 18.60
N PHE A 104 -4.99 -0.06 17.72
CA PHE A 104 -5.03 -0.66 16.38
C PHE A 104 -4.71 0.38 15.32
N GLU A 105 -4.51 -0.06 14.09
CA GLU A 105 -4.28 0.82 12.96
C GLU A 105 -5.57 1.17 12.21
N ALA A 106 -5.54 2.24 11.42
CA ALA A 106 -6.64 2.60 10.53
C ALA A 106 -7.05 1.41 9.63
N ASP A 107 -6.07 0.64 9.16
CA ASP A 107 -6.29 -0.54 8.32
C ASP A 107 -7.10 -1.63 9.05
N ASP A 108 -6.85 -1.83 10.35
CA ASP A 108 -7.62 -2.76 11.17
C ASP A 108 -9.07 -2.30 11.30
N ALA A 109 -9.29 -1.00 11.51
CA ALA A 109 -10.64 -0.44 11.56
C ALA A 109 -11.38 -0.60 10.22
N LEU A 110 -10.70 -0.32 9.10
CA LEU A 110 -11.28 -0.50 7.77
C LEU A 110 -11.63 -1.97 7.49
N ALA A 111 -10.76 -2.91 7.89
CA ALA A 111 -11.01 -4.34 7.75
C ALA A 111 -12.21 -4.81 8.60
N ALA A 112 -12.25 -4.42 9.87
CA ALA A 112 -13.34 -4.75 10.79
C ALA A 112 -14.68 -4.16 10.30
N ALA A 113 -14.68 -2.89 9.91
CA ALA A 113 -15.85 -2.21 9.36
C ALA A 113 -16.35 -2.88 8.07
N ALA A 114 -15.43 -3.28 7.18
CA ALA A 114 -15.80 -3.94 5.94
C ALA A 114 -16.49 -5.29 6.19
N VAL A 115 -15.98 -6.09 7.12
CA VAL A 115 -16.59 -7.37 7.50
C VAL A 115 -17.95 -7.15 8.17
N ALA A 116 -18.07 -6.17 9.08
CA ALA A 116 -19.32 -5.86 9.77
C ALA A 116 -20.39 -5.37 8.77
N ALA A 117 -20.07 -4.39 7.92
CA ALA A 117 -20.99 -3.84 6.95
C ALA A 117 -21.43 -4.89 5.90
N ALA A 118 -20.54 -5.78 5.47
CA ALA A 118 -20.88 -6.81 4.49
C ALA A 118 -21.87 -7.87 5.01
N ARG A 119 -22.08 -7.98 6.34
CA ARG A 119 -23.08 -8.88 6.92
C ARG A 119 -24.51 -8.37 6.81
N ASP A 120 -24.68 -7.07 6.64
CA ASP A 120 -26.00 -6.46 6.50
C ASP A 120 -26.54 -6.66 5.08
N ALA A 121 -27.74 -7.23 4.98
CA ALA A 121 -28.38 -7.52 3.69
C ALA A 121 -28.75 -6.26 2.89
N ARG A 122 -28.87 -5.10 3.54
CA ARG A 122 -29.14 -3.80 2.89
C ARG A 122 -27.91 -3.25 2.14
N VAL A 123 -26.73 -3.70 2.51
CA VAL A 123 -25.48 -3.29 1.88
C VAL A 123 -25.30 -4.04 0.58
N GLU A 124 -25.14 -3.34 -0.52
CA GLU A 124 -24.84 -3.91 -1.84
C GLU A 124 -23.34 -4.11 -2.01
N ARG A 125 -22.57 -3.06 -1.69
CA ARG A 125 -21.11 -3.11 -1.74
C ARG A 125 -20.48 -2.34 -0.59
N VAL A 126 -19.33 -2.84 -0.15
CA VAL A 126 -18.40 -2.11 0.71
C VAL A 126 -17.20 -1.72 -0.13
N ILE A 127 -16.86 -0.45 -0.13
CA ILE A 127 -15.80 0.13 -0.97
C ILE A 127 -14.72 0.68 -0.03
N ILE A 128 -13.62 -0.04 0.08
CA ILE A 128 -12.45 0.38 0.88
C ILE A 128 -11.61 1.31 0.01
N CYS A 129 -11.58 2.59 0.39
CA CYS A 129 -10.95 3.66 -0.38
C CYS A 129 -9.49 3.85 0.04
N THR A 130 -8.60 2.98 -0.43
CA THR A 130 -7.17 3.02 -0.21
C THR A 130 -6.44 2.26 -1.33
N PRO A 131 -5.22 2.64 -1.72
CA PRO A 131 -4.36 1.83 -2.60
C PRO A 131 -3.54 0.78 -1.84
N ASP A 132 -3.62 0.76 -0.50
CA ASP A 132 -2.77 -0.09 0.33
C ASP A 132 -2.99 -1.57 0.01
N LYS A 133 -1.89 -2.31 -0.16
CA LYS A 133 -1.92 -3.71 -0.55
C LYS A 133 -2.46 -4.62 0.56
N ASP A 134 -2.34 -4.19 1.81
CA ASP A 134 -2.74 -4.99 2.97
C ASP A 134 -4.26 -5.16 3.01
N LEU A 135 -5.00 -4.11 2.62
CA LEU A 135 -6.46 -4.12 2.53
C LEU A 135 -6.99 -5.04 1.39
N ALA A 136 -6.11 -5.51 0.49
CA ALA A 136 -6.51 -6.50 -0.53
C ALA A 136 -6.95 -7.84 0.10
N GLN A 137 -6.54 -8.15 1.35
CA GLN A 137 -7.01 -9.32 2.09
C GLN A 137 -8.51 -9.25 2.45
N CYS A 138 -9.08 -8.06 2.51
CA CYS A 138 -10.48 -7.83 2.85
C CYS A 138 -11.42 -8.01 1.66
N VAL A 139 -10.88 -8.01 0.43
CA VAL A 139 -11.69 -8.11 -0.79
C VAL A 139 -12.40 -9.46 -0.85
N SER A 140 -13.70 -9.44 -1.19
CA SER A 140 -14.53 -10.65 -1.28
C SER A 140 -15.51 -10.54 -2.44
N GLY A 141 -15.30 -11.35 -3.46
CA GLY A 141 -16.08 -11.31 -4.70
C GLY A 141 -16.14 -9.89 -5.28
N THR A 142 -17.37 -9.43 -5.51
CA THR A 142 -17.68 -8.06 -5.90
C THR A 142 -18.34 -7.25 -4.77
N ARG A 143 -18.50 -7.88 -3.59
CA ARG A 143 -19.23 -7.30 -2.46
C ARG A 143 -18.35 -6.41 -1.57
N ILE A 144 -17.10 -6.81 -1.32
CA ILE A 144 -16.10 -5.96 -0.70
C ILE A 144 -15.02 -5.72 -1.75
N VAL A 145 -14.84 -4.46 -2.12
CA VAL A 145 -13.89 -4.07 -3.16
C VAL A 145 -12.96 -2.98 -2.65
N GLN A 146 -11.76 -2.93 -3.21
CA GLN A 146 -10.78 -1.90 -2.91
C GLN A 146 -10.75 -0.86 -4.03
N LEU A 147 -10.82 0.42 -3.70
CA LEU A 147 -10.80 1.53 -4.65
C LEU A 147 -9.56 2.42 -4.44
N ASN A 148 -8.70 2.47 -5.42
CA ASN A 148 -7.69 3.52 -5.50
C ASN A 148 -8.36 4.79 -6.06
N ARG A 149 -8.67 5.75 -5.18
CA ARG A 149 -9.37 6.99 -5.55
C ARG A 149 -8.55 7.87 -6.50
N ARG A 150 -7.21 7.81 -6.44
CA ARG A 150 -6.33 8.60 -7.32
C ARG A 150 -6.39 8.12 -8.77
N THR A 151 -6.33 6.81 -8.98
CA THR A 151 -6.35 6.20 -10.32
C THR A 151 -7.74 5.81 -10.78
N ARG A 152 -8.74 5.83 -9.88
CA ARG A 152 -10.12 5.36 -10.08
C ARG A 152 -10.19 3.87 -10.48
N VAL A 153 -9.20 3.10 -10.05
CA VAL A 153 -9.17 1.65 -10.28
C VAL A 153 -9.79 0.94 -9.09
N THR A 154 -10.79 0.12 -9.37
CA THR A 154 -11.41 -0.76 -8.38
C THR A 154 -10.86 -2.17 -8.56
N LEU A 155 -10.47 -2.80 -7.47
CA LEU A 155 -10.05 -4.18 -7.40
C LEU A 155 -11.15 -4.98 -6.68
N ASP A 156 -11.76 -5.89 -7.41
CA ASP A 156 -12.53 -7.02 -6.89
C ASP A 156 -11.59 -8.23 -6.68
N GLU A 157 -12.13 -9.38 -6.32
CA GLU A 157 -11.32 -10.59 -6.10
C GLU A 157 -10.52 -10.99 -7.34
N ALA A 158 -11.11 -10.90 -8.52
CA ALA A 158 -10.40 -11.18 -9.78
C ALA A 158 -9.26 -10.17 -10.01
N GLY A 159 -9.49 -8.90 -9.69
CA GLY A 159 -8.48 -7.85 -9.76
C GLY A 159 -7.33 -8.07 -8.78
N VAL A 160 -7.61 -8.55 -7.56
CA VAL A 160 -6.57 -8.93 -6.58
C VAL A 160 -5.74 -10.09 -7.12
N ILE A 161 -6.37 -11.15 -7.63
CA ILE A 161 -5.67 -12.29 -8.22
C ILE A 161 -4.81 -11.85 -9.42
N GLN A 162 -5.34 -10.98 -10.28
CA GLN A 162 -4.60 -10.45 -11.42
C GLN A 162 -3.37 -9.63 -10.97
N LYS A 163 -3.52 -8.82 -9.92
CA LYS A 163 -2.45 -7.92 -9.44
C LYS A 163 -1.35 -8.66 -8.68
N PHE A 164 -1.73 -9.57 -7.78
CA PHE A 164 -0.79 -10.21 -6.85
C PHE A 164 -0.46 -11.66 -7.22
N GLY A 165 -1.26 -12.29 -8.07
CA GLY A 165 -1.12 -13.71 -8.43
C GLY A 165 -1.60 -14.67 -7.33
N VAL A 166 -2.29 -14.16 -6.31
CA VAL A 166 -2.85 -14.92 -5.19
C VAL A 166 -4.26 -14.44 -4.86
N SER A 167 -5.05 -15.29 -4.19
CA SER A 167 -6.38 -14.90 -3.68
C SER A 167 -6.25 -13.90 -2.51
N PRO A 168 -7.30 -13.13 -2.18
CA PRO A 168 -7.34 -12.27 -0.99
C PRO A 168 -6.94 -13.00 0.29
N ALA A 169 -7.39 -14.23 0.47
CA ALA A 169 -7.06 -15.07 1.63
C ALA A 169 -5.55 -15.34 1.80
N SER A 170 -4.79 -15.28 0.72
CA SER A 170 -3.33 -15.50 0.74
C SER A 170 -2.52 -14.21 0.88
N ILE A 171 -3.13 -13.04 0.90
CA ILE A 171 -2.41 -11.76 0.98
C ILE A 171 -1.53 -11.67 2.24
N PRO A 172 -2.00 -12.02 3.46
CA PRO A 172 -1.13 -11.99 4.64
C PRO A 172 0.08 -12.94 4.51
N ASP A 173 -0.12 -14.14 3.97
CA ASP A 173 0.96 -15.11 3.72
C ASP A 173 1.93 -14.62 2.64
N TYR A 174 1.40 -13.97 1.61
CA TYR A 174 2.21 -13.37 0.55
C TYR A 174 3.11 -12.26 1.09
N LEU A 175 2.57 -11.36 1.91
CA LEU A 175 3.32 -10.28 2.54
C LEU A 175 4.34 -10.81 3.55
N ALA A 176 4.00 -11.86 4.30
CA ALA A 176 4.95 -12.54 5.20
C ALA A 176 6.19 -13.04 4.47
N LEU A 177 6.04 -13.55 3.25
CA LEU A 177 7.14 -14.07 2.44
C LEU A 177 7.93 -12.95 1.74
N VAL A 178 7.23 -11.99 1.14
CA VAL A 178 7.83 -10.91 0.34
C VAL A 178 8.41 -9.81 1.23
N GLY A 179 7.79 -9.58 2.38
CA GLY A 179 8.06 -8.45 3.26
C GLY A 179 7.26 -7.20 2.92
N ASP A 180 7.28 -6.28 3.85
CA ASP A 180 6.76 -4.94 3.70
C ASP A 180 7.75 -3.90 4.21
N ALA A 181 8.35 -3.17 3.29
CA ALA A 181 9.32 -2.14 3.65
C ALA A 181 8.65 -0.91 4.29
N ALA A 182 7.36 -0.65 3.98
CA ALA A 182 6.61 0.44 4.59
C ALA A 182 6.32 0.15 6.07
N ASP A 183 5.99 -1.10 6.38
CA ASP A 183 5.73 -1.55 7.74
C ASP A 183 6.99 -2.05 8.48
N GLY A 184 8.14 -2.10 7.80
CA GLY A 184 9.43 -2.37 8.41
C GLY A 184 9.76 -3.84 8.67
N TYR A 185 9.17 -4.77 7.95
CA TYR A 185 9.58 -6.17 8.03
C TYR A 185 10.04 -6.72 6.66
N PRO A 186 11.18 -7.45 6.64
CA PRO A 186 11.89 -7.74 5.40
C PRO A 186 11.37 -8.94 4.61
N GLY A 187 10.42 -9.72 5.13
CA GLY A 187 10.04 -11.01 4.58
C GLY A 187 11.13 -12.07 4.74
N LEU A 188 11.08 -13.12 3.92
CA LEU A 188 12.04 -14.22 3.95
C LEU A 188 13.07 -14.12 2.83
N ALA A 189 14.34 -14.39 3.15
CA ALA A 189 15.42 -14.36 2.18
C ALA A 189 15.17 -15.29 0.99
N GLY A 190 15.29 -14.75 -0.23
CA GLY A 190 15.08 -15.46 -1.48
C GLY A 190 13.63 -15.53 -1.95
N TRP A 191 12.66 -15.29 -1.08
CA TRP A 191 11.26 -15.18 -1.46
C TRP A 191 10.97 -13.79 -2.03
N GLY A 192 10.42 -13.73 -3.22
CA GLY A 192 10.02 -12.51 -3.88
C GLY A 192 8.61 -12.65 -4.46
N ALA A 193 8.08 -11.57 -5.00
CA ALA A 193 6.68 -11.51 -5.47
C ALA A 193 6.30 -12.70 -6.37
N LYS A 194 7.14 -13.02 -7.38
CA LYS A 194 6.84 -14.10 -8.32
C LYS A 194 6.87 -15.48 -7.68
N SER A 195 7.87 -15.79 -6.86
CA SER A 195 7.97 -17.10 -6.20
C SER A 195 6.86 -17.29 -5.18
N SER A 196 6.57 -16.28 -4.36
CA SER A 196 5.49 -16.31 -3.38
C SER A 196 4.14 -16.51 -4.04
N ALA A 197 3.84 -15.72 -5.10
CA ALA A 197 2.61 -15.88 -5.86
C ALA A 197 2.49 -17.30 -6.48
N THR A 198 3.55 -17.81 -7.09
CA THR A 198 3.53 -19.13 -7.73
C THR A 198 3.24 -20.25 -6.74
N VAL A 199 3.79 -20.17 -5.53
CA VAL A 199 3.61 -21.20 -4.50
C VAL A 199 2.25 -21.03 -3.82
N LEU A 200 1.90 -19.82 -3.39
CA LEU A 200 0.64 -19.54 -2.68
C LEU A 200 -0.60 -19.65 -3.57
N ALA A 201 -0.51 -19.45 -4.88
CA ALA A 201 -1.60 -19.72 -5.80
C ALA A 201 -2.07 -21.21 -5.74
N LYS A 202 -1.16 -22.12 -5.34
CA LYS A 202 -1.49 -23.53 -5.16
C LYS A 202 -1.84 -23.90 -3.72
N PHE A 203 -1.08 -23.39 -2.75
CA PHE A 203 -1.16 -23.86 -1.37
C PHE A 203 -2.00 -22.95 -0.47
N VAL A 204 -2.30 -21.74 -0.92
CA VAL A 204 -3.10 -20.71 -0.25
C VAL A 204 -2.42 -20.18 1.02
N HIS A 205 -2.06 -21.05 1.95
CA HIS A 205 -1.49 -20.69 3.26
C HIS A 205 -0.12 -21.31 3.50
N LEU A 206 0.72 -20.66 4.30
CA LEU A 206 2.07 -21.11 4.66
C LEU A 206 2.09 -22.52 5.23
N GLU A 207 1.08 -22.88 6.03
CA GLU A 207 0.98 -24.18 6.66
C GLU A 207 0.78 -25.33 5.66
N SER A 208 0.15 -25.03 4.53
CA SER A 208 -0.15 -26.02 3.49
C SER A 208 1.04 -26.25 2.55
N ILE A 209 2.11 -25.46 2.65
CA ILE A 209 3.29 -25.59 1.80
C ILE A 209 4.12 -26.79 2.29
N PRO A 210 4.31 -27.88 1.48
CA PRO A 210 5.12 -29.02 1.87
C PRO A 210 6.58 -28.62 2.11
N ALA A 211 7.22 -29.26 3.09
CA ALA A 211 8.63 -29.05 3.36
C ALA A 211 9.53 -29.52 2.21
N ASP A 212 9.13 -30.59 1.50
CA ASP A 212 9.83 -31.06 0.31
C ASP A 212 9.33 -30.33 -0.93
N CYS A 213 10.18 -29.52 -1.52
CA CYS A 213 9.85 -28.76 -2.72
C CYS A 213 9.48 -29.65 -3.94
N ARG A 214 9.83 -30.93 -3.94
CA ARG A 214 9.43 -31.88 -4.99
C ARG A 214 7.91 -32.11 -5.01
N GLU A 215 7.25 -31.92 -3.89
CA GLU A 215 5.80 -32.03 -3.77
C GLU A 215 5.08 -30.77 -4.28
N TRP A 216 5.79 -29.64 -4.42
CA TRP A 216 5.18 -28.39 -4.84
C TRP A 216 4.57 -28.48 -6.24
N ARG A 217 5.26 -29.17 -7.17
CA ARG A 217 4.80 -29.33 -8.57
C ARG A 217 4.34 -28.00 -9.19
N VAL A 218 5.07 -26.93 -8.90
CA VAL A 218 4.91 -25.58 -9.47
C VAL A 218 6.25 -25.14 -10.04
N ASN A 219 6.22 -24.23 -11.01
CA ASN A 219 7.44 -23.71 -11.62
C ASN A 219 8.00 -22.52 -10.79
N ALA A 220 8.49 -22.82 -9.60
CA ALA A 220 9.17 -21.83 -8.75
C ALA A 220 10.69 -21.93 -8.96
N ALA A 221 11.32 -20.83 -9.35
CA ALA A 221 12.76 -20.77 -9.44
C ALA A 221 13.39 -20.99 -8.06
N ASN A 222 14.50 -21.76 -8.00
CA ASN A 222 15.21 -22.07 -6.75
C ASN A 222 14.36 -22.73 -5.66
N ALA A 223 13.36 -23.54 -6.02
CA ALA A 223 12.40 -24.15 -5.09
C ALA A 223 13.07 -24.82 -3.87
N SER A 224 14.20 -25.51 -4.06
CA SER A 224 14.93 -26.16 -2.96
C SER A 224 15.46 -25.14 -1.93
N ALA A 225 16.04 -24.01 -2.39
CA ALA A 225 16.50 -22.95 -1.51
C ALA A 225 15.33 -22.26 -0.79
N LEU A 226 14.22 -22.03 -1.50
CA LEU A 226 13.00 -21.46 -0.92
C LEU A 226 12.41 -22.36 0.18
N ALA A 227 12.32 -23.66 -0.07
CA ALA A 227 11.85 -24.64 0.91
C ALA A 227 12.75 -24.69 2.14
N ALA A 228 14.08 -24.71 1.94
CA ALA A 228 15.05 -24.68 3.02
C ALA A 228 14.95 -23.40 3.87
N THR A 229 14.78 -22.24 3.22
CA THR A 229 14.57 -20.96 3.93
C THR A 229 13.27 -20.97 4.73
N LEU A 230 12.15 -21.37 4.12
CA LEU A 230 10.85 -21.44 4.79
C LEU A 230 10.88 -22.39 5.98
N SER A 231 11.50 -23.57 5.84
CA SER A 231 11.64 -24.53 6.95
C SER A 231 12.49 -23.98 8.09
N ARG A 232 13.61 -23.30 7.80
CA ARG A 232 14.52 -22.71 8.79
C ARG A 232 13.90 -21.52 9.50
N GLU A 233 13.13 -20.71 8.79
CA GLU A 233 12.60 -19.43 9.29
C GLU A 233 11.06 -19.45 9.44
N ARG A 234 10.50 -20.64 9.68
CA ARG A 234 9.03 -20.83 9.73
C ARG A 234 8.38 -19.93 10.79
N ASP A 235 8.93 -19.87 11.99
CA ASP A 235 8.38 -19.04 13.08
C ASP A 235 8.41 -17.56 12.72
N ARG A 236 9.46 -17.13 12.01
CA ARG A 236 9.56 -15.77 11.52
C ARG A 236 8.54 -15.46 10.41
N ALA A 237 8.29 -16.41 9.52
CA ALA A 237 7.24 -16.27 8.51
C ALA A 237 5.85 -16.14 9.17
N LEU A 238 5.57 -16.94 10.20
CA LEU A 238 4.32 -16.85 10.95
C LEU A 238 4.19 -15.54 11.72
N LEU A 239 5.27 -15.04 12.30
CA LEU A 239 5.31 -13.71 12.92
C LEU A 239 4.97 -12.61 11.89
N PHE A 240 5.63 -12.62 10.74
CA PHE A 240 5.37 -11.63 9.69
C PHE A 240 3.95 -11.73 9.14
N ARG A 241 3.38 -12.94 9.03
CA ARG A 241 1.97 -13.11 8.71
C ARG A 241 1.07 -12.50 9.78
N THR A 242 1.40 -12.65 11.06
CA THR A 242 0.65 -12.02 12.15
C THR A 242 0.68 -10.49 12.03
N LEU A 243 1.83 -9.90 11.68
CA LEU A 243 1.95 -8.47 11.42
C LEU A 243 1.10 -8.02 10.22
N ALA A 244 1.08 -8.80 9.14
CA ALA A 244 0.33 -8.51 7.92
C ALA A 244 -1.17 -8.79 8.04
N THR A 245 -1.61 -9.55 9.05
CA THR A 245 -3.03 -9.90 9.22
C THR A 245 -3.77 -8.77 9.91
N LEU A 246 -4.79 -8.25 9.24
CA LEU A 246 -5.64 -7.20 9.79
C LEU A 246 -6.68 -7.75 10.76
N ARG A 247 -6.94 -6.99 11.81
CA ARG A 247 -8.00 -7.31 12.78
C ARG A 247 -9.35 -7.06 12.13
N SER A 248 -10.28 -7.99 12.34
CA SER A 248 -11.65 -7.86 11.84
C SER A 248 -12.70 -8.01 12.93
N ASP A 249 -12.24 -8.00 14.18
CA ASP A 249 -13.05 -8.23 15.39
C ASP A 249 -13.22 -6.97 16.26
N ILE A 250 -12.90 -5.79 15.71
CA ILE A 250 -13.07 -4.50 16.37
C ILE A 250 -14.52 -4.05 16.20
N ALA A 251 -15.22 -3.76 17.30
CA ALA A 251 -16.55 -3.19 17.27
C ALA A 251 -16.47 -1.69 17.03
N LEU A 252 -16.99 -1.21 15.88
CA LEU A 252 -16.92 0.19 15.46
C LEU A 252 -18.31 0.84 15.33
N PHE A 253 -19.33 0.06 15.04
CA PHE A 253 -20.74 0.45 14.95
C PHE A 253 -21.63 -0.77 15.13
N ASP A 254 -22.88 -0.55 15.53
CA ASP A 254 -23.88 -1.62 15.72
C ASP A 254 -24.80 -1.75 14.49
N ASP A 255 -25.10 -0.64 13.81
CA ASP A 255 -25.93 -0.60 12.60
C ASP A 255 -25.28 0.24 11.51
N VAL A 256 -25.37 -0.22 10.25
CA VAL A 256 -24.81 0.50 9.09
C VAL A 256 -25.43 1.89 8.90
N ASP A 257 -26.62 2.15 9.40
CA ASP A 257 -27.23 3.47 9.34
C ASP A 257 -26.48 4.52 10.19
N GLU A 258 -25.64 4.10 11.15
CA GLU A 258 -24.73 5.00 11.87
C GLU A 258 -23.69 5.63 10.96
N LEU A 259 -23.36 4.96 9.83
CA LEU A 259 -22.39 5.46 8.83
C LEU A 259 -23.03 6.46 7.87
N ARG A 260 -24.34 6.69 7.99
CA ARG A 260 -25.08 7.59 7.11
C ARG A 260 -24.70 9.03 7.38
N TRP A 261 -24.28 9.74 6.32
CA TRP A 261 -24.08 11.17 6.41
C TRP A 261 -25.40 11.92 6.46
N ASN A 262 -25.61 12.68 7.53
CA ASN A 262 -26.84 13.43 7.81
C ASN A 262 -26.63 14.95 7.71
N GLY A 263 -25.53 15.38 7.14
CA GLY A 263 -25.15 16.79 7.05
C GLY A 263 -24.17 17.20 8.15
N PRO A 264 -23.60 18.41 8.02
CA PRO A 264 -22.65 18.92 8.99
C PRO A 264 -23.32 19.25 10.32
N THR A 265 -22.53 19.23 11.40
CA THR A 265 -22.94 19.67 12.71
C THR A 265 -22.91 21.20 12.84
N ALA A 266 -23.48 21.74 13.91
CA ALA A 266 -23.45 23.19 14.17
C ALA A 266 -22.03 23.77 14.32
N ALA A 267 -21.02 22.95 14.66
CA ALA A 267 -19.64 23.40 14.81
C ALA A 267 -18.91 23.56 13.45
N PHE A 268 -19.49 23.08 12.37
CA PHE A 268 -18.80 23.02 11.07
C PHE A 268 -18.51 24.40 10.48
N ASP A 269 -19.46 25.34 10.57
CA ASP A 269 -19.32 26.64 9.93
C ASP A 269 -18.14 27.45 10.50
N GLU A 270 -17.95 27.40 11.83
CA GLU A 270 -16.84 28.08 12.49
C GLU A 270 -15.49 27.45 12.10
N LEU A 271 -15.42 26.11 12.11
CA LEU A 271 -14.21 25.39 11.75
C LEU A 271 -13.88 25.56 10.28
N ALA A 272 -14.86 25.49 9.37
CA ALA A 272 -14.68 25.73 7.95
C ALA A 272 -14.16 27.16 7.67
N ALA A 273 -14.76 28.17 8.35
CA ALA A 273 -14.30 29.56 8.23
C ALA A 273 -12.82 29.73 8.66
N ARG A 274 -12.42 29.05 9.74
CA ARG A 274 -11.02 29.06 10.22
C ARG A 274 -10.08 28.42 9.20
N LEU A 275 -10.48 27.29 8.60
CA LEU A 275 -9.70 26.62 7.57
C LEU A 275 -9.64 27.44 6.27
N ASP A 276 -10.73 28.11 5.87
CA ASP A 276 -10.78 28.93 4.65
C ASP A 276 -9.97 30.23 4.77
N ALA A 277 -9.84 30.78 5.98
CA ALA A 277 -9.00 31.93 6.25
C ALA A 277 -7.49 31.64 6.12
N ALA A 278 -7.10 30.35 6.00
CA ALA A 278 -5.71 29.96 5.86
C ALA A 278 -5.09 30.53 4.57
N ARG A 279 -3.94 31.19 4.70
CA ARG A 279 -3.20 31.78 3.57
C ARG A 279 -2.28 30.73 2.98
N SER A 280 -2.33 30.59 1.65
CA SER A 280 -1.35 29.79 0.93
C SER A 280 0.02 30.47 0.99
N GLU A 281 0.99 29.78 1.57
CA GLU A 281 2.38 30.18 1.53
C GLU A 281 3.08 29.39 0.42
N THR A 282 3.90 30.10 -0.37
CA THR A 282 4.78 29.40 -1.30
C THR A 282 5.80 28.63 -0.46
N ARG A 283 5.75 27.30 -0.47
CA ARG A 283 6.79 26.47 0.16
C ARG A 283 8.14 26.93 -0.38
N GLN A 284 8.93 27.60 0.45
CA GLN A 284 10.34 27.80 0.13
C GLN A 284 10.96 26.42 0.08
N PRO A 285 11.68 26.06 -1.02
CA PRO A 285 12.40 24.81 -1.05
C PRO A 285 13.35 24.82 0.15
N THR A 286 13.14 23.92 1.10
CA THR A 286 14.08 23.69 2.20
C THR A 286 15.44 23.52 1.57
N SER A 287 16.36 24.43 1.91
CA SER A 287 17.72 24.43 1.39
C SER A 287 18.29 23.03 1.59
N ARG A 288 18.48 22.30 0.50
CA ARG A 288 19.19 21.02 0.49
C ARG A 288 20.55 21.29 1.12
N ARG A 289 20.71 20.92 2.39
CA ARG A 289 22.05 20.69 2.91
C ARG A 289 22.61 19.56 2.06
N SER A 290 23.59 19.96 1.24
CA SER A 290 24.42 19.05 0.47
C SER A 290 25.13 18.08 1.43
N GLN A 291 24.56 16.91 1.62
CA GLN A 291 25.32 15.73 2.01
C GLN A 291 25.08 14.71 0.91
N SER A 292 26.11 14.57 0.10
CA SER A 292 26.24 13.56 -0.93
C SER A 292 26.21 12.17 -0.29
N ALA A 293 25.07 11.47 -0.42
CA ALA A 293 24.99 10.02 -0.24
C ALA A 293 24.80 9.39 -1.64
N PRO A 294 25.43 8.25 -1.91
CA PRO A 294 25.40 7.64 -3.22
C PRO A 294 24.00 7.10 -3.54
N ILE A 295 23.56 7.41 -4.76
CA ILE A 295 22.33 6.91 -5.36
C ILE A 295 22.52 5.42 -5.64
N VAL A 296 21.82 4.57 -4.90
CA VAL A 296 21.60 3.18 -5.29
C VAL A 296 20.28 3.13 -6.06
N GLY A 297 20.39 2.64 -7.30
CA GLY A 297 19.40 2.78 -8.34
C GLY A 297 18.03 2.18 -8.02
N ALA A 298 17.02 3.02 -8.08
CA ALA A 298 15.64 2.61 -8.27
C ALA A 298 15.36 2.60 -9.78
N ALA A 299 15.13 1.41 -10.33
CA ALA A 299 14.69 1.23 -11.70
C ALA A 299 13.24 1.74 -11.83
N LEU A 300 13.09 2.95 -12.35
CA LEU A 300 11.82 3.50 -12.81
C LEU A 300 11.40 2.74 -14.08
N VAL A 301 10.42 1.88 -13.97
CA VAL A 301 9.66 1.41 -15.13
C VAL A 301 8.75 2.56 -15.56
N ARG A 302 9.17 3.26 -16.62
CA ARG A 302 8.35 4.25 -17.30
C ARG A 302 7.37 3.54 -18.23
N ASP A 303 6.10 3.52 -17.87
CA ASP A 303 5.04 3.24 -18.84
C ASP A 303 4.86 4.48 -19.75
N ALA A 304 5.32 4.35 -20.97
CA ALA A 304 5.04 5.31 -22.03
C ALA A 304 3.67 5.00 -22.66
N PRO A 305 2.81 6.00 -22.95
CA PRO A 305 1.53 5.77 -23.61
C PRO A 305 1.76 5.32 -25.07
N ARG A 306 1.27 4.15 -25.42
CA ARG A 306 1.21 3.68 -26.80
C ARG A 306 0.29 4.58 -27.64
N ARG A 307 0.85 5.37 -28.53
CA ARG A 307 0.13 6.03 -29.63
C ARG A 307 -0.43 4.95 -30.55
N ARG A 308 -1.75 4.99 -30.77
CA ARG A 308 -2.40 4.29 -31.87
C ARG A 308 -1.87 4.91 -33.18
N THR A 309 -1.29 4.08 -34.05
CA THR A 309 -1.10 4.39 -35.45
C THR A 309 -2.02 3.50 -36.27
N GLU A 310 -2.89 4.14 -37.06
CA GLU A 310 -3.71 3.50 -38.09
C GLU A 310 -2.86 2.90 -39.20
N PRO A 311 -3.35 1.88 -39.90
CA PRO A 311 -2.59 1.22 -40.97
C PRO A 311 -2.69 1.98 -42.29
N GLN A 312 -1.56 2.41 -42.83
CA GLN A 312 -1.46 2.77 -44.26
C GLN A 312 -1.01 1.59 -45.08
N SER A 313 -1.79 1.34 -46.11
CA SER A 313 -1.65 0.35 -47.15
C SER A 313 -0.46 0.61 -48.09
N GLY A 314 0.21 -0.48 -48.47
CA GLY A 314 0.72 -0.63 -49.80
C GLY A 314 2.18 -0.29 -50.06
N ARG A 315 3.01 -1.31 -50.27
CA ARG A 315 3.76 -1.64 -51.50
C ARG A 315 4.84 -2.69 -51.24
N ARG A 316 4.72 -3.79 -51.94
CA ARG A 316 5.71 -4.89 -52.05
C ARG A 316 6.98 -4.40 -52.75
N ARG A 317 8.15 -4.91 -52.30
CA ARG A 317 9.28 -5.39 -53.13
C ARG A 317 10.44 -5.89 -52.24
N PRO A 318 11.46 -6.64 -52.76
CA PRO A 318 11.56 -8.09 -52.53
C PRO A 318 12.79 -8.46 -51.68
N GLN A 319 12.81 -9.73 -51.24
CA GLN A 319 13.93 -10.36 -50.53
C GLN A 319 15.18 -10.55 -51.42
N PRO A 320 16.39 -10.62 -50.80
CA PRO A 320 17.34 -11.60 -51.21
C PRO A 320 17.87 -12.51 -50.08
N ARG A 321 18.14 -13.68 -50.48
CA ARG A 321 18.61 -14.94 -49.95
C ARG A 321 19.76 -14.88 -48.94
N LEU A 322 19.66 -15.82 -47.98
CA LEU A 322 20.78 -16.35 -47.16
C LEU A 322 21.89 -16.96 -47.99
N PRO A 323 23.11 -17.07 -47.42
CA PRO A 323 23.75 -18.38 -47.32
C PRO A 323 24.27 -18.73 -45.91
N ASN A 324 24.17 -19.99 -45.58
CA ASN A 324 24.82 -20.78 -44.56
C ASN A 324 25.99 -21.57 -45.24
N PRO A 325 26.81 -22.37 -44.53
CA PRO A 325 27.58 -22.24 -43.29
C PRO A 325 29.08 -22.58 -43.48
N SER A 326 29.90 -22.50 -42.44
CA SER A 326 30.84 -23.55 -42.02
C SER A 326 32.16 -23.05 -41.41
N ALA A 327 32.59 -23.82 -40.42
CA ALA A 327 33.94 -24.16 -39.95
C ALA A 327 34.68 -23.07 -39.11
N GLY A 328 34.82 -23.25 -37.81
CA GLY A 328 35.91 -24.04 -37.24
C GLY A 328 37.04 -23.15 -36.71
N THR A 329 37.31 -23.12 -35.43
CA THR A 329 38.62 -23.48 -34.88
C THR A 329 38.71 -23.14 -33.36
N ARG A 330 39.30 -24.06 -32.64
CA ARG A 330 39.68 -24.04 -31.22
C ARG A 330 40.81 -23.04 -30.96
N ALA A 331 40.81 -22.41 -29.76
CA ALA A 331 42.07 -22.18 -29.02
C ALA A 331 41.81 -22.00 -27.52
N ARG A 332 42.69 -22.59 -26.77
CA ARG A 332 42.82 -22.74 -25.31
C ARG A 332 43.35 -21.47 -24.64
N GLY A 333 43.03 -21.34 -23.34
CA GLY A 333 44.06 -21.07 -22.30
C GLY A 333 43.94 -19.70 -21.62
N HIS A 334 43.68 -19.57 -20.42
CA HIS A 334 44.53 -19.56 -19.24
C HIS A 334 43.76 -19.05 -18.00
N LEU A 335 43.96 -19.75 -16.94
CA LEU A 335 43.64 -19.35 -15.55
C LEU A 335 44.43 -18.10 -15.14
N LEU A 336 43.79 -17.21 -14.37
CA LEU A 336 44.46 -16.43 -13.32
C LEU A 336 43.49 -16.18 -12.15
N THR A 337 43.82 -16.81 -11.06
CA THR A 337 43.34 -16.60 -9.71
C THR A 337 43.85 -15.27 -9.18
N SER A 338 42.99 -14.46 -8.56
CA SER A 338 43.42 -13.51 -7.55
C SER A 338 42.35 -13.40 -6.47
N GLN A 339 42.75 -13.84 -5.29
CA GLN A 339 42.06 -13.67 -3.99
C GLN A 339 42.04 -12.18 -3.61
N LEU A 340 40.93 -11.71 -3.09
CA LEU A 340 40.90 -10.55 -2.19
C LEU A 340 39.86 -10.78 -1.09
N SER A 341 40.31 -10.58 0.11
CA SER A 341 39.67 -10.79 1.41
C SER A 341 38.52 -9.81 1.72
N PRO A 342 37.65 -10.13 2.67
CA PRO A 342 36.47 -9.34 3.00
C PRO A 342 36.80 -8.22 3.98
N SER A 343 36.38 -6.99 3.65
CA SER A 343 36.35 -5.87 4.58
C SER A 343 34.91 -5.62 5.07
N LEU A 344 34.82 -5.60 6.37
CA LEU A 344 33.74 -5.20 7.27
C LEU A 344 32.90 -4.02 6.75
N PHE A 345 31.61 -4.25 6.54
CA PHE A 345 30.61 -3.20 6.40
C PHE A 345 29.69 -3.21 7.63
N SER A 346 29.75 -2.12 8.39
CA SER A 346 28.71 -1.72 9.35
C SER A 346 27.42 -1.37 8.60
N PRO A 347 26.23 -1.73 9.10
CA PRO A 347 24.98 -1.32 8.49
C PRO A 347 24.68 0.14 8.85
N SER A 348 24.76 1.02 7.86
CA SER A 348 24.19 2.36 7.91
C SER A 348 22.69 2.25 7.72
N VAL A 349 21.97 2.82 8.66
CA VAL A 349 20.50 2.96 8.74
C VAL A 349 19.96 3.59 7.47
N PRO A 350 18.98 3.00 6.78
CA PRO A 350 18.32 3.63 5.65
C PRO A 350 17.27 4.64 6.12
N ALA A 351 17.25 5.76 5.44
CA ALA A 351 16.25 6.82 5.55
C ALA A 351 14.94 6.45 4.79
N PRO A 352 13.93 7.30 4.78
CA PRO A 352 12.61 7.14 5.38
C PRO A 352 11.57 6.46 4.48
N TRP A 353 10.64 5.95 5.08
CA TRP A 353 9.41 5.18 5.01
C TRP A 353 8.44 5.40 3.84
N PHE A 354 8.67 6.24 2.83
CA PHE A 354 7.68 6.54 1.79
C PHE A 354 8.13 6.19 0.38
N THR A 355 8.03 4.91 0.01
CA THR A 355 7.79 4.53 -1.36
C THR A 355 6.41 3.91 -1.47
N TRP A 356 5.38 4.74 -1.48
CA TRP A 356 4.09 4.34 -2.00
C TRP A 356 4.26 4.09 -3.49
N ALA A 357 4.51 2.83 -3.85
CA ALA A 357 4.54 2.41 -5.23
C ALA A 357 3.17 2.69 -5.85
N ALA A 358 3.23 3.44 -6.92
CA ALA A 358 2.11 3.74 -7.80
C ALA A 358 1.55 2.47 -8.46
#